data_0350908d6cf420a75b126add6df77960
#
_entry.id   0350908d6cf420a75b126add6df77960
#
_cell.length_a   1.000
_cell.length_b   1.000
_cell.length_c   1.000
_cell.angle_alpha   90.00
_cell.angle_beta   90.00
_cell.angle_gamma   90.00
#
_symmetry.space_group_name_H-M   'P 1'
#
loop_
_entity.id
_entity.type
_entity.pdbx_description
1 polymer ?
#
loop_
_entity_poly.entity_id
_entity_poly.type
_entity_poly.pdbx_seq_one_letter_code
_entity_poly.pdbx_strand_id
1 'polypeptide(L)'
;MRNKSIRNAFCLLCLALMSLLQFSCSGCSNGGKVVKHVNDLHGAVIGVQLGTTSDVLATSLEDKGDGTKVERFTKSADAIQALTQGKIDCMVEDEQPAKAFLRLNPSLEILPDEFGHSSLAICVAKGNEDLQMKINEAIELLRKSGVIDSIVRRHIDRNIAVAYQPGECHLATSKLAKDSSVGSASSPSTLRFSTNAAFEPFEYYDNGKIVGIDIDVARAICDVLHMKCEIVDMEFDAVITSVQTGKADAGIAGITVTPERKKNINFTDSYTDVRQVVIVNGGSIAPAKQSLAEQFETCFVTGNRYQYLLKGLGNTLIITFFAILLSLMLGTLIAIIRATHDRNGNHRNLNFLCQFYLTIIRGTPTMVQLLIIYYVVFASANVDKIFVAIIAFGLNSAAYISEVIRSGIMSVDKGQMEAGRSLGLSYSQTMRLVILPQAFKNVLPAMGNELITLLKETSISGYIGLVDLTKGSDIIRSITYDAMMPLGVVALIYLAIVVALSMGVRRLEKKLRKNEKQ
;
A
#
# COMPACT_ATOMS: atom_id res chain seq x y z
N MET A 1 -31.41 -29.90 6.11
CA MET A 1 -31.93 -28.85 5.20
C MET A 1 -31.11 -27.58 5.18
N ARG A 2 -30.41 -27.18 6.24
CA ARG A 2 -29.70 -25.90 6.39
C ARG A 2 -28.39 -25.79 5.57
N ASN A 3 -27.71 -26.89 5.21
CA ASN A 3 -26.50 -26.87 4.39
C ASN A 3 -26.76 -26.58 2.89
N LYS A 4 -27.96 -26.91 2.39
CA LYS A 4 -28.35 -26.56 1.01
C LYS A 4 -28.56 -25.04 0.84
N SER A 5 -29.09 -24.36 1.88
CA SER A 5 -29.34 -22.91 1.85
C SER A 5 -28.04 -22.11 1.77
N ILE A 6 -26.98 -22.51 2.52
CA ILE A 6 -25.68 -21.81 2.51
C ILE A 6 -24.96 -22.04 1.16
N ARG A 7 -25.02 -23.25 0.62
CA ARG A 7 -24.45 -23.57 -0.70
C ARG A 7 -25.17 -22.82 -1.81
N ASN A 8 -26.50 -22.72 -1.72
CA ASN A 8 -27.30 -21.97 -2.69
C ASN A 8 -27.09 -20.46 -2.57
N ALA A 9 -26.92 -19.91 -1.36
CA ALA A 9 -26.57 -18.52 -1.15
C ALA A 9 -25.17 -18.19 -1.67
N PHE A 10 -24.21 -19.10 -1.51
CA PHE A 10 -22.85 -18.96 -2.07
C PHE A 10 -22.88 -19.03 -3.61
N CYS A 11 -23.61 -19.98 -4.20
CA CYS A 11 -23.78 -20.04 -5.66
C CYS A 11 -24.52 -18.82 -6.20
N LEU A 12 -25.55 -18.31 -5.51
CA LEU A 12 -26.25 -17.09 -5.89
C LEU A 12 -25.37 -15.83 -5.76
N LEU A 13 -24.50 -15.78 -4.76
CA LEU A 13 -23.54 -14.66 -4.60
C LEU A 13 -22.46 -14.72 -5.67
N CYS A 14 -21.96 -15.90 -6.01
CA CYS A 14 -21.01 -16.08 -7.12
C CYS A 14 -21.67 -15.74 -8.47
N LEU A 15 -22.93 -16.14 -8.68
CA LEU A 15 -23.70 -15.79 -9.87
C LEU A 15 -24.04 -14.30 -9.91
N ALA A 16 -24.35 -13.68 -8.79
CA ALA A 16 -24.59 -12.24 -8.69
C ALA A 16 -23.31 -11.42 -8.93
N LEU A 17 -22.16 -11.89 -8.42
CA LEU A 17 -20.86 -11.31 -8.73
C LEU A 17 -20.48 -11.49 -10.21
N MET A 18 -20.72 -12.67 -10.78
CA MET A 18 -20.54 -12.90 -12.22
C MET A 18 -21.50 -12.07 -13.07
N SER A 19 -22.76 -11.87 -12.65
CA SER A 19 -23.72 -11.01 -13.37
C SER A 19 -23.37 -9.53 -13.23
N LEU A 20 -22.86 -9.07 -12.09
CA LEU A 20 -22.30 -7.72 -11.93
C LEU A 20 -21.09 -7.50 -12.84
N LEU A 21 -20.24 -8.51 -13.01
CA LEU A 21 -19.12 -8.49 -13.97
C LEU A 21 -19.60 -8.42 -15.43
N GLN A 22 -20.77 -8.98 -15.76
CA GLN A 22 -21.34 -8.89 -17.11
C GLN A 22 -22.10 -7.59 -17.37
N PHE A 23 -22.67 -6.93 -16.34
CA PHE A 23 -23.35 -5.65 -16.47
C PHE A 23 -22.40 -4.47 -16.70
N SER A 24 -21.11 -4.61 -16.45
CA SER A 24 -20.11 -3.57 -16.72
C SER A 24 -19.85 -3.34 -18.22
N CYS A 25 -20.46 -4.13 -19.11
CA CYS A 25 -20.21 -4.08 -20.55
C CYS A 25 -21.28 -3.32 -21.38
N SER A 26 -22.26 -2.70 -20.74
CA SER A 26 -23.23 -1.83 -21.44
C SER A 26 -22.98 -0.39 -21.02
N GLY A 27 -21.79 0.11 -21.34
CA GLY A 27 -21.43 1.50 -21.09
C GLY A 27 -22.23 2.43 -21.96
N CYS A 28 -22.94 3.37 -21.36
CA CYS A 28 -23.25 4.64 -21.97
C CYS A 28 -21.94 5.26 -22.44
N SER A 29 -21.71 5.32 -23.74
CA SER A 29 -20.76 6.26 -24.31
C SER A 29 -21.35 7.66 -24.10
N ASN A 30 -21.06 8.26 -22.95
CA ASN A 30 -21.08 9.72 -22.90
C ASN A 30 -20.00 10.11 -23.90
N GLY A 31 -20.39 10.89 -24.93
CA GLY A 31 -19.49 11.37 -25.96
C GLY A 31 -18.38 12.18 -25.32
N GLY A 32 -17.30 11.48 -24.94
CA GLY A 32 -16.09 12.09 -24.40
C GLY A 32 -15.51 13.05 -25.43
N LYS A 33 -14.77 14.05 -24.96
CA LYS A 33 -14.12 14.99 -25.86
C LYS A 33 -13.01 14.28 -26.62
N VAL A 34 -13.00 14.43 -27.94
CA VAL A 34 -11.91 13.89 -28.78
C VAL A 34 -10.72 14.84 -28.68
N VAL A 35 -9.63 14.35 -28.12
CA VAL A 35 -8.36 15.07 -27.98
C VAL A 35 -7.41 14.58 -29.05
N LYS A 36 -6.97 15.47 -29.96
CA LYS A 36 -6.03 15.18 -31.06
C LYS A 36 -4.72 15.96 -30.94
N HIS A 37 -4.76 17.08 -30.26
CA HIS A 37 -3.64 17.97 -30.01
C HIS A 37 -3.63 18.41 -28.56
N VAL A 38 -2.48 18.84 -28.04
CA VAL A 38 -2.33 19.36 -26.67
C VAL A 38 -3.29 20.55 -26.41
N ASN A 39 -3.58 21.35 -27.44
CA ASN A 39 -4.54 22.46 -27.32
C ASN A 39 -5.99 21.99 -27.07
N ASP A 40 -6.32 20.76 -27.39
CA ASP A 40 -7.65 20.18 -27.16
C ASP A 40 -7.88 19.78 -25.69
N LEU A 41 -6.87 19.87 -24.85
CA LEU A 41 -6.97 19.55 -23.41
C LEU A 41 -7.92 20.49 -22.67
N HIS A 42 -8.13 21.71 -23.18
CA HIS A 42 -9.09 22.65 -22.63
C HIS A 42 -10.51 22.09 -22.69
N GLY A 43 -11.20 21.99 -21.55
CA GLY A 43 -12.54 21.41 -21.44
C GLY A 43 -12.58 19.87 -21.52
N ALA A 44 -11.43 19.19 -21.45
CA ALA A 44 -11.33 17.73 -21.38
C ALA A 44 -11.27 17.23 -19.93
N VAL A 45 -11.57 15.95 -19.73
CA VAL A 45 -11.33 15.22 -18.48
C VAL A 45 -9.97 14.55 -18.56
N ILE A 46 -9.00 15.10 -17.84
CA ILE A 46 -7.59 14.69 -17.87
C ILE A 46 -7.30 13.78 -16.67
N GLY A 47 -6.84 12.57 -16.93
CA GLY A 47 -6.35 11.66 -15.88
C GLY A 47 -4.87 11.90 -15.57
N VAL A 48 -4.52 11.88 -14.29
CA VAL A 48 -3.13 12.01 -13.81
C VAL A 48 -2.89 11.16 -12.58
N GLN A 49 -1.66 10.79 -12.31
CA GLN A 49 -1.32 10.22 -11.00
C GLN A 49 -1.16 11.37 -9.99
N LEU A 50 -1.80 11.21 -8.83
CA LEU A 50 -1.79 12.18 -7.74
C LEU A 50 -0.37 12.54 -7.31
N GLY A 51 -0.12 13.85 -7.18
CA GLY A 51 1.14 14.38 -6.66
C GLY A 51 2.31 14.34 -7.65
N THR A 52 2.11 13.90 -8.90
CA THR A 52 3.13 13.94 -9.96
C THR A 52 3.22 15.33 -10.60
N THR A 53 4.23 15.53 -11.46
CA THR A 53 4.34 16.76 -12.24
C THR A 53 3.21 16.87 -13.25
N SER A 54 2.75 15.76 -13.81
CA SER A 54 1.58 15.69 -14.68
C SER A 54 0.33 16.23 -13.97
N ASP A 55 0.14 15.93 -12.66
CA ASP A 55 -0.94 16.49 -11.85
C ASP A 55 -0.81 18.01 -11.70
N VAL A 56 0.39 18.51 -11.37
CA VAL A 56 0.62 19.95 -11.21
C VAL A 56 0.35 20.71 -12.52
N LEU A 57 0.85 20.20 -13.64
CA LEU A 57 0.66 20.83 -14.95
C LEU A 57 -0.82 20.77 -15.39
N ALA A 58 -1.49 19.63 -15.25
CA ALA A 58 -2.90 19.49 -15.57
C ALA A 58 -3.77 20.39 -14.69
N THR A 59 -3.46 20.52 -13.40
CA THR A 59 -4.14 21.44 -12.47
C THR A 59 -4.07 22.88 -12.96
N SER A 60 -2.94 23.31 -13.55
CA SER A 60 -2.81 24.65 -14.11
C SER A 60 -3.75 24.90 -15.30
N LEU A 61 -4.23 23.86 -15.97
CA LEU A 61 -5.27 23.96 -17.00
C LEU A 61 -6.67 24.03 -16.38
N GLU A 62 -6.94 23.24 -15.32
CA GLU A 62 -8.20 23.25 -14.59
C GLU A 62 -8.51 24.64 -14.02
N ASP A 63 -7.51 25.33 -13.50
CA ASP A 63 -7.64 26.67 -12.89
C ASP A 63 -8.04 27.78 -13.88
N LYS A 64 -7.98 27.51 -15.19
CA LYS A 64 -8.41 28.48 -16.22
C LYS A 64 -9.93 28.63 -16.36
N GLY A 65 -10.71 27.72 -15.76
CA GLY A 65 -12.16 27.84 -15.69
C GLY A 65 -12.89 27.58 -17.01
N ASP A 66 -12.28 26.88 -17.96
CA ASP A 66 -12.82 26.58 -19.29
C ASP A 66 -13.57 25.23 -19.37
N GLY A 67 -13.84 24.62 -18.21
CA GLY A 67 -14.53 23.33 -18.10
C GLY A 67 -13.57 22.12 -18.08
N THR A 68 -12.26 22.34 -18.10
CA THR A 68 -11.24 21.29 -17.90
C THR A 68 -11.39 20.68 -16.51
N LYS A 69 -11.34 19.35 -16.41
CA LYS A 69 -11.39 18.60 -15.13
C LYS A 69 -10.19 17.70 -15.02
N VAL A 70 -9.60 17.63 -13.83
CA VAL A 70 -8.48 16.75 -13.53
C VAL A 70 -8.92 15.65 -12.58
N GLU A 71 -8.92 14.41 -13.09
CA GLU A 71 -9.20 13.20 -12.33
C GLU A 71 -7.88 12.61 -11.82
N ARG A 72 -7.74 12.58 -10.49
CA ARG A 72 -6.50 12.16 -9.81
C ARG A 72 -6.58 10.72 -9.34
N PHE A 73 -5.65 9.91 -9.81
CA PHE A 73 -5.55 8.49 -9.47
C PHE A 73 -4.33 8.24 -8.56
N THR A 74 -4.44 7.31 -7.65
CA THR A 74 -3.30 6.92 -6.79
C THR A 74 -2.20 6.23 -7.61
N LYS A 75 -2.57 5.58 -8.71
CA LYS A 75 -1.65 4.84 -9.60
C LYS A 75 -1.95 5.15 -11.06
N SER A 76 -0.91 5.27 -11.88
CA SER A 76 -1.02 5.44 -13.33
C SER A 76 -1.80 4.30 -14.00
N ALA A 77 -1.68 3.07 -13.50
CA ALA A 77 -2.44 1.92 -14.00
C ALA A 77 -3.97 2.10 -13.88
N ASP A 78 -4.45 2.78 -12.83
CA ASP A 78 -5.88 3.07 -12.64
C ASP A 78 -6.36 4.15 -13.60
N ALA A 79 -5.51 5.16 -13.89
CA ALA A 79 -5.80 6.18 -14.90
C ALA A 79 -5.87 5.57 -16.32
N ILE A 80 -4.95 4.68 -16.68
CA ILE A 80 -4.99 3.93 -17.95
C ILE A 80 -6.28 3.11 -18.07
N GLN A 81 -6.71 2.47 -17.00
CA GLN A 81 -7.97 1.74 -17.01
C GLN A 81 -9.19 2.67 -17.17
N ALA A 82 -9.17 3.82 -16.53
CA ALA A 82 -10.23 4.83 -16.69
C ALA A 82 -10.28 5.36 -18.14
N LEU A 83 -9.11 5.58 -18.77
CA LEU A 83 -8.98 5.97 -20.16
C LEU A 83 -9.54 4.92 -21.12
N THR A 84 -9.16 3.65 -20.94
CA THR A 84 -9.66 2.55 -21.76
C THR A 84 -11.17 2.32 -21.60
N GLN A 85 -11.73 2.66 -20.44
CA GLN A 85 -13.17 2.61 -20.15
C GLN A 85 -13.93 3.86 -20.62
N GLY A 86 -13.24 4.87 -21.16
CA GLY A 86 -13.86 6.12 -21.57
C GLY A 86 -14.42 6.99 -20.43
N LYS A 87 -13.88 6.83 -19.21
CA LYS A 87 -14.22 7.67 -18.05
C LYS A 87 -13.47 8.98 -18.02
N ILE A 88 -12.31 9.03 -18.66
CA ILE A 88 -11.49 10.20 -18.91
C ILE A 88 -11.20 10.30 -20.39
N ASP A 89 -10.95 11.49 -20.88
CA ASP A 89 -10.72 11.76 -22.31
C ASP A 89 -9.27 11.53 -22.71
N CYS A 90 -8.35 11.81 -21.80
CA CYS A 90 -6.91 11.63 -22.00
C CYS A 90 -6.19 11.45 -20.66
N MET A 91 -4.92 11.05 -20.72
CA MET A 91 -4.03 10.96 -19.58
C MET A 91 -2.71 11.67 -19.89
N VAL A 92 -2.15 12.39 -18.92
CA VAL A 92 -0.79 12.96 -19.02
C VAL A 92 0.16 12.10 -18.22
N GLU A 93 1.27 11.70 -18.86
CA GLU A 93 2.26 10.81 -18.27
C GLU A 93 3.66 11.07 -18.87
N ASP A 94 4.70 10.57 -18.24
CA ASP A 94 6.05 10.57 -18.79
C ASP A 94 6.15 9.61 -19.98
N GLU A 95 6.94 9.98 -21.01
CA GLU A 95 6.99 9.28 -22.30
C GLU A 95 7.36 7.79 -22.19
N GLN A 96 8.29 7.43 -21.32
CA GLN A 96 8.75 6.05 -21.22
C GLN A 96 7.70 5.14 -20.54
N PRO A 97 7.08 5.51 -19.41
CA PRO A 97 5.92 4.81 -18.88
C PRO A 97 4.75 4.75 -19.86
N ALA A 98 4.46 5.87 -20.57
CA ALA A 98 3.42 5.88 -21.59
C ALA A 98 3.67 4.80 -22.66
N LYS A 99 4.90 4.67 -23.16
CA LYS A 99 5.27 3.60 -24.09
C LYS A 99 5.11 2.20 -23.49
N ALA A 100 5.35 2.04 -22.19
CA ALA A 100 5.12 0.78 -21.51
C ALA A 100 3.61 0.42 -21.49
N PHE A 101 2.74 1.41 -21.24
CA PHE A 101 1.29 1.22 -21.28
C PHE A 101 0.78 0.83 -22.66
N LEU A 102 1.26 1.49 -23.72
CA LEU A 102 0.83 1.22 -25.09
C LEU A 102 1.15 -0.22 -25.53
N ARG A 103 2.25 -0.79 -25.06
CA ARG A 103 2.62 -2.18 -25.39
C ARG A 103 1.56 -3.20 -24.98
N LEU A 104 0.89 -2.96 -23.85
CA LEU A 104 -0.13 -3.85 -23.30
C LEU A 104 -1.56 -3.40 -23.65
N ASN A 105 -1.72 -2.17 -24.14
CA ASN A 105 -3.00 -1.57 -24.51
C ASN A 105 -2.92 -1.01 -25.95
N PRO A 106 -3.06 -1.86 -26.99
CA PRO A 106 -2.89 -1.45 -28.39
C PRO A 106 -3.93 -0.42 -28.88
N SER A 107 -5.01 -0.18 -28.12
CA SER A 107 -6.01 0.86 -28.42
C SER A 107 -5.57 2.26 -28.01
N LEU A 108 -4.49 2.39 -27.24
CA LEU A 108 -3.97 3.67 -26.79
C LEU A 108 -2.96 4.23 -27.79
N GLU A 109 -2.95 5.55 -27.90
CA GLU A 109 -2.04 6.31 -28.74
C GLU A 109 -1.42 7.46 -27.93
N ILE A 110 -0.16 7.77 -28.23
CA ILE A 110 0.51 8.96 -27.70
C ILE A 110 0.36 10.06 -28.76
N LEU A 111 -0.12 11.23 -28.34
CA LEU A 111 -0.17 12.39 -29.23
C LEU A 111 1.24 12.81 -29.66
N PRO A 112 1.40 13.28 -30.90
CA PRO A 112 2.70 13.71 -31.42
C PRO A 112 3.23 14.97 -30.73
N ASP A 113 2.32 15.76 -30.18
CA ASP A 113 2.63 17.03 -29.50
C ASP A 113 3.20 16.73 -28.11
N GLU A 114 4.22 17.48 -27.74
CA GLU A 114 4.81 17.42 -26.43
C GLU A 114 4.02 18.28 -25.44
N PHE A 115 3.75 17.74 -24.24
CA PHE A 115 3.05 18.47 -23.21
C PHE A 115 4.00 19.23 -22.27
N GLY A 116 5.17 18.68 -22.00
CA GLY A 116 6.16 19.30 -21.13
C GLY A 116 7.46 18.49 -20.99
N HIS A 117 8.41 19.10 -20.31
CA HIS A 117 9.69 18.48 -19.92
C HIS A 117 9.84 18.46 -18.39
N SER A 118 10.47 17.42 -17.90
CA SER A 118 10.79 17.27 -16.49
C SER A 118 12.21 16.74 -16.32
N SER A 119 12.92 17.27 -15.32
CA SER A 119 14.22 16.74 -14.89
C SER A 119 14.03 15.92 -13.62
N LEU A 120 14.42 14.64 -13.67
CA LEU A 120 14.31 13.73 -12.54
C LEU A 120 15.56 13.81 -11.67
N ALA A 121 15.35 13.91 -10.35
CA ALA A 121 16.44 14.02 -9.38
C ALA A 121 16.15 13.22 -8.11
N ILE A 122 17.19 12.94 -7.36
CA ILE A 122 17.11 12.26 -6.07
C ILE A 122 16.80 13.29 -5.00
N CYS A 123 15.84 12.99 -4.11
CA CYS A 123 15.55 13.88 -2.99
C CYS A 123 16.25 13.42 -1.71
N VAL A 124 16.70 14.40 -0.90
CA VAL A 124 17.42 14.21 0.37
C VAL A 124 16.82 15.15 1.42
N ALA A 125 16.84 14.75 2.69
CA ALA A 125 16.30 15.58 3.76
C ALA A 125 17.01 16.94 3.84
N LYS A 126 16.25 17.99 4.18
CA LYS A 126 16.84 19.28 4.53
C LYS A 126 17.73 19.11 5.76
N GLY A 127 18.91 19.76 5.74
CA GLY A 127 19.92 19.61 6.78
C GLY A 127 20.88 18.44 6.54
N ASN A 128 20.74 17.68 5.45
CA ASN A 128 21.68 16.62 5.07
C ASN A 128 22.42 16.98 3.76
N GLU A 129 22.99 18.19 3.73
CA GLU A 129 23.73 18.71 2.57
C GLU A 129 24.98 17.87 2.27
N ASP A 130 25.58 17.25 3.28
CA ASP A 130 26.74 16.35 3.10
C ASP A 130 26.38 15.13 2.24
N LEU A 131 25.24 14.49 2.49
CA LEU A 131 24.76 13.39 1.66
C LEU A 131 24.39 13.87 0.26
N GLN A 132 23.75 15.03 0.13
CA GLN A 132 23.43 15.64 -1.16
C GLN A 132 24.67 15.85 -2.02
N MET A 133 25.73 16.43 -1.44
CA MET A 133 27.02 16.64 -2.14
C MET A 133 27.64 15.32 -2.59
N LYS A 134 27.70 14.32 -1.70
CA LYS A 134 28.25 13.00 -2.04
C LYS A 134 27.49 12.32 -3.18
N ILE A 135 26.16 12.40 -3.17
CA ILE A 135 25.33 11.86 -4.25
C ILE A 135 25.57 12.64 -5.55
N ASN A 136 25.68 13.96 -5.51
CA ASN A 136 25.99 14.79 -6.69
C ASN A 136 27.36 14.44 -7.30
N GLU A 137 28.40 14.30 -6.47
CA GLU A 137 29.72 13.86 -6.93
C GLU A 137 29.64 12.47 -7.59
N ALA A 138 28.87 11.55 -7.02
CA ALA A 138 28.65 10.23 -7.58
C ALA A 138 27.89 10.33 -8.93
N ILE A 139 26.83 11.13 -9.05
CA ILE A 139 26.08 11.35 -10.29
C ILE A 139 26.99 11.94 -11.37
N GLU A 140 27.80 12.94 -11.03
CA GLU A 140 28.73 13.57 -11.99
C GLU A 140 29.76 12.56 -12.51
N LEU A 141 30.32 11.73 -11.63
CA LEU A 141 31.28 10.70 -11.98
C LEU A 141 30.64 9.62 -12.90
N LEU A 142 29.43 9.16 -12.54
CA LEU A 142 28.67 8.16 -13.30
C LEU A 142 28.24 8.70 -14.69
N ARG A 143 27.93 9.99 -14.77
CA ARG A 143 27.61 10.67 -16.04
C ARG A 143 28.85 10.81 -16.93
N LYS A 144 29.97 11.29 -16.39
CA LYS A 144 31.24 11.43 -17.14
C LYS A 144 31.76 10.07 -17.63
N SER A 145 31.53 9.02 -16.89
CA SER A 145 31.92 7.65 -17.29
C SER A 145 30.95 6.97 -18.26
N GLY A 146 29.79 7.59 -18.56
CA GLY A 146 28.75 7.04 -19.42
C GLY A 146 27.94 5.89 -18.80
N VAL A 147 28.07 5.63 -17.51
CA VAL A 147 27.36 4.57 -16.81
C VAL A 147 25.86 4.86 -16.77
N ILE A 148 25.45 6.11 -16.47
CA ILE A 148 24.02 6.50 -16.44
C ILE A 148 23.40 6.28 -17.84
N ASP A 149 24.06 6.74 -18.91
CA ASP A 149 23.56 6.55 -20.26
C ASP A 149 23.44 5.06 -20.63
N SER A 150 24.39 4.24 -20.18
CA SER A 150 24.34 2.80 -20.37
C SER A 150 23.15 2.16 -19.62
N ILE A 151 22.90 2.56 -18.37
CA ILE A 151 21.76 2.09 -17.58
C ILE A 151 20.46 2.45 -18.30
N VAL A 152 20.28 3.72 -18.68
CA VAL A 152 19.08 4.20 -19.37
C VAL A 152 18.83 3.42 -20.65
N ARG A 153 19.85 3.25 -21.50
CA ARG A 153 19.72 2.48 -22.75
C ARG A 153 19.34 1.03 -22.51
N ARG A 154 19.92 0.34 -21.53
CA ARG A 154 19.59 -1.06 -21.20
C ARG A 154 18.11 -1.24 -20.91
N HIS A 155 17.53 -0.35 -20.14
CA HIS A 155 16.13 -0.45 -19.74
C HIS A 155 15.17 0.02 -20.86
N ILE A 156 15.54 1.01 -21.67
CA ILE A 156 14.71 1.50 -22.77
C ILE A 156 14.73 0.54 -23.96
N ASP A 157 15.91 0.09 -24.40
CA ASP A 157 16.06 -0.73 -25.61
C ASP A 157 15.72 -2.22 -25.38
N ARG A 158 15.52 -2.65 -24.13
CA ARG A 158 15.16 -4.02 -23.69
C ARG A 158 15.97 -5.17 -24.32
N ASN A 159 17.01 -4.87 -25.09
CA ASN A 159 17.83 -5.90 -25.72
C ASN A 159 18.83 -6.57 -24.77
N ILE A 160 18.93 -6.09 -23.55
CA ILE A 160 19.89 -6.60 -22.57
C ILE A 160 19.19 -6.74 -21.22
N ALA A 161 18.76 -7.95 -20.92
CA ALA A 161 18.20 -8.34 -19.60
C ALA A 161 19.29 -8.44 -18.51
N VAL A 162 20.23 -7.50 -18.47
CA VAL A 162 21.29 -7.49 -17.46
C VAL A 162 21.12 -6.23 -16.62
N ALA A 163 20.52 -6.41 -15.45
CA ALA A 163 20.53 -5.39 -14.40
C ALA A 163 21.98 -4.99 -14.09
N TYR A 164 22.18 -3.72 -13.68
CA TYR A 164 23.48 -3.24 -13.21
C TYR A 164 24.11 -4.23 -12.21
N GLN A 165 25.34 -4.63 -12.48
CA GLN A 165 26.06 -5.53 -11.60
C GLN A 165 26.96 -4.71 -10.66
N PRO A 166 26.98 -5.04 -9.35
CA PRO A 166 27.91 -4.42 -8.41
C PRO A 166 29.35 -4.52 -8.94
N GLY A 167 30.04 -3.37 -8.96
CA GLY A 167 31.41 -3.28 -9.46
C GLY A 167 31.57 -2.92 -10.95
N GLU A 168 30.51 -2.88 -11.77
CA GLU A 168 30.59 -2.33 -13.14
C GLU A 168 31.12 -0.90 -13.13
N CYS A 169 30.78 -0.14 -12.10
CA CYS A 169 31.22 1.22 -11.88
C CYS A 169 32.75 1.31 -11.69
N HIS A 170 33.38 0.35 -11.01
CA HIS A 170 34.81 0.39 -10.75
C HIS A 170 35.66 0.33 -12.01
N LEU A 171 35.24 -0.37 -13.04
CA LEU A 171 35.95 -0.42 -14.33
C LEU A 171 35.86 0.90 -15.09
N ALA A 172 34.72 1.61 -14.99
CA ALA A 172 34.48 2.87 -15.65
C ALA A 172 35.11 4.06 -14.86
N THR A 173 35.03 4.01 -13.55
CA THR A 173 35.49 5.08 -12.66
C THR A 173 36.97 4.99 -12.28
N SER A 174 37.58 3.81 -12.34
CA SER A 174 39.02 3.62 -12.05
C SER A 174 39.95 4.46 -12.92
N LYS A 175 39.48 4.87 -14.10
CA LYS A 175 40.20 5.78 -15.01
C LYS A 175 40.08 7.25 -14.60
N LEU A 176 39.07 7.63 -13.86
CA LEU A 176 38.74 9.00 -13.44
C LEU A 176 39.08 9.25 -11.95
N ALA A 177 39.11 8.21 -11.14
CA ALA A 177 39.26 8.30 -9.68
C ALA A 177 40.70 8.60 -9.19
N LYS A 178 41.65 8.98 -10.08
CA LYS A 178 43.01 9.35 -9.65
C LYS A 178 43.09 10.65 -8.84
N ASP A 179 42.00 11.44 -8.79
CA ASP A 179 41.99 12.75 -8.14
C ASP A 179 40.99 12.94 -6.98
N SER A 180 40.22 11.90 -6.63
CA SER A 180 39.20 12.06 -5.59
C SER A 180 39.57 11.28 -4.33
N SER A 181 39.83 12.00 -3.23
CA SER A 181 40.06 11.47 -1.91
C SER A 181 38.74 11.01 -1.26
N VAL A 182 38.19 9.89 -1.70
CA VAL A 182 37.09 9.25 -0.98
C VAL A 182 37.69 8.36 0.10
N GLY A 183 37.48 8.75 1.36
CA GLY A 183 38.08 8.16 2.52
C GLY A 183 37.72 6.69 2.70
N SER A 184 38.68 5.91 3.19
CA SER A 184 38.51 4.52 3.62
C SER A 184 37.62 4.47 4.85
N ALA A 185 36.38 4.02 4.70
CA ALA A 185 35.43 3.87 5.80
C ALA A 185 35.49 2.47 6.39
N SER A 186 35.55 2.41 7.70
CA SER A 186 35.29 1.24 8.53
C SER A 186 33.82 0.85 8.42
N SER A 187 33.51 -0.39 8.02
CA SER A 187 32.20 -1.02 7.85
C SER A 187 31.25 -0.29 6.85
N PRO A 188 30.74 -0.96 5.82
CA PRO A 188 29.91 -0.31 4.83
C PRO A 188 28.61 0.18 5.49
N SER A 189 28.47 1.50 5.63
CA SER A 189 27.20 2.13 6.01
C SER A 189 26.15 1.80 4.96
N THR A 190 24.90 1.62 5.38
CA THR A 190 23.78 1.36 4.46
C THR A 190 23.16 2.66 4.04
N LEU A 191 22.93 2.86 2.74
CA LEU A 191 22.18 3.96 2.17
C LEU A 191 20.81 3.44 1.71
N ARG A 192 19.74 3.95 2.31
CA ARG A 192 18.36 3.52 2.06
C ARG A 192 17.70 4.49 1.11
N PHE A 193 17.23 3.96 -0.02
CA PHE A 193 16.43 4.71 -0.98
C PHE A 193 14.97 4.30 -0.90
N SER A 194 14.07 5.27 -0.73
CA SER A 194 12.63 5.06 -0.94
C SER A 194 12.27 5.23 -2.41
N THR A 195 11.36 4.37 -2.88
CA THR A 195 10.89 4.35 -4.27
C THR A 195 9.42 3.93 -4.35
N ASN A 196 8.81 4.07 -5.54
CA ASN A 196 7.46 3.56 -5.83
C ASN A 196 7.51 2.58 -7.00
N ALA A 197 7.66 1.29 -6.70
CA ALA A 197 7.90 0.24 -7.69
C ALA A 197 6.67 -0.09 -8.57
N ALA A 198 6.11 0.92 -9.23
CA ALA A 198 4.96 0.84 -10.12
C ALA A 198 5.12 1.67 -11.41
N PHE A 199 6.35 2.10 -11.75
CA PHE A 199 6.65 3.08 -12.78
C PHE A 199 7.71 2.56 -13.77
N GLU A 200 7.34 1.58 -14.61
CA GLU A 200 8.22 1.00 -15.63
C GLU A 200 8.54 2.03 -16.73
N PRO A 201 9.82 2.21 -17.15
CA PRO A 201 11.00 1.40 -16.87
C PRO A 201 11.88 1.94 -15.72
N PHE A 202 11.43 2.93 -14.95
CA PHE A 202 12.23 3.57 -13.90
C PHE A 202 12.35 2.68 -12.67
N GLU A 203 11.22 2.26 -12.07
CA GLU A 203 11.17 1.36 -10.93
C GLU A 203 9.91 0.48 -10.99
N TYR A 204 10.11 -0.82 -11.01
CA TYR A 204 9.02 -1.78 -11.13
C TYR A 204 9.41 -3.15 -10.59
N TYR A 205 8.41 -3.99 -10.36
CA TYR A 205 8.65 -5.37 -9.94
C TYR A 205 8.87 -6.29 -11.13
N ASP A 206 10.01 -7.00 -11.13
CA ASP A 206 10.30 -8.11 -12.03
C ASP A 206 10.77 -9.32 -11.23
N ASN A 207 10.12 -10.49 -11.43
CA ASN A 207 10.45 -11.75 -10.75
C ASN A 207 10.68 -11.61 -9.21
N GLY A 208 9.87 -10.80 -8.54
CA GLY A 208 9.94 -10.57 -7.08
C GLY A 208 11.00 -9.59 -6.63
N LYS A 209 11.74 -8.98 -7.54
CA LYS A 209 12.76 -7.96 -7.27
C LYS A 209 12.30 -6.62 -7.81
N ILE A 210 12.72 -5.55 -7.16
CA ILE A 210 12.56 -4.20 -7.69
C ILE A 210 13.76 -3.92 -8.60
N VAL A 211 13.44 -3.53 -9.84
CA VAL A 211 14.40 -3.26 -10.92
C VAL A 211 14.01 -1.98 -11.65
N GLY A 212 14.88 -1.48 -12.52
CA GLY A 212 14.61 -0.31 -13.34
C GLY A 212 15.77 0.66 -13.34
N ILE A 213 15.61 1.75 -14.11
CA ILE A 213 16.63 2.81 -14.27
C ILE A 213 17.02 3.37 -12.91
N ASP A 214 16.04 3.79 -12.11
CA ASP A 214 16.22 4.41 -10.81
C ASP A 214 16.93 3.48 -9.82
N ILE A 215 16.57 2.20 -9.86
CA ILE A 215 17.16 1.19 -8.99
C ILE A 215 18.62 0.94 -9.34
N ASP A 216 18.94 0.88 -10.63
CA ASP A 216 20.31 0.66 -11.07
C ASP A 216 21.17 1.92 -10.87
N VAL A 217 20.61 3.13 -11.02
CA VAL A 217 21.27 4.39 -10.67
C VAL A 217 21.55 4.45 -9.15
N ALA A 218 20.58 4.09 -8.30
CA ALA A 218 20.78 4.04 -6.86
C ALA A 218 21.89 3.05 -6.46
N ARG A 219 21.92 1.87 -7.08
CA ARG A 219 23.00 0.88 -6.87
C ARG A 219 24.36 1.38 -7.33
N ALA A 220 24.42 2.02 -8.49
CA ALA A 220 25.67 2.60 -9.00
C ALA A 220 26.21 3.72 -8.08
N ILE A 221 25.33 4.58 -7.55
CA ILE A 221 25.70 5.59 -6.55
C ILE A 221 26.24 4.93 -5.28
N CYS A 222 25.57 3.89 -4.77
CA CYS A 222 26.05 3.16 -3.60
C CYS A 222 27.43 2.52 -3.82
N ASP A 223 27.67 1.98 -5.03
CA ASP A 223 28.98 1.43 -5.39
C ASP A 223 30.08 2.50 -5.40
N VAL A 224 29.80 3.68 -5.95
CA VAL A 224 30.74 4.82 -5.94
C VAL A 224 31.04 5.26 -4.50
N LEU A 225 30.02 5.30 -3.64
CA LEU A 225 30.14 5.72 -2.25
C LEU A 225 30.64 4.60 -1.31
N HIS A 226 30.87 3.39 -1.83
CA HIS A 226 31.24 2.20 -1.05
C HIS A 226 30.25 1.91 0.09
N MET A 227 28.94 2.09 -0.17
CA MET A 227 27.85 1.88 0.76
C MET A 227 26.98 0.69 0.32
N LYS A 228 26.31 0.05 1.29
CA LYS A 228 25.31 -0.97 0.97
C LYS A 228 24.01 -0.28 0.51
N CYS A 229 23.47 -0.69 -0.63
CA CYS A 229 22.20 -0.18 -1.16
C CYS A 229 21.02 -0.97 -0.59
N GLU A 230 20.04 -0.26 -0.03
CA GLU A 230 18.75 -0.80 0.40
C GLU A 230 17.63 -0.02 -0.28
N ILE A 231 16.73 -0.74 -0.96
CA ILE A 231 15.58 -0.16 -1.67
C ILE A 231 14.31 -0.45 -0.87
N VAL A 232 13.54 0.60 -0.57
CA VAL A 232 12.30 0.52 0.23
C VAL A 232 11.12 0.98 -0.62
N ASP A 233 10.25 0.03 -1.02
CA ASP A 233 9.02 0.34 -1.76
C ASP A 233 7.96 0.97 -0.86
N MET A 234 7.26 1.97 -1.41
CA MET A 234 6.10 2.62 -0.79
C MET A 234 5.22 3.30 -1.85
N GLU A 235 4.11 3.93 -1.45
CA GLU A 235 3.32 4.75 -2.36
C GLU A 235 4.07 6.04 -2.71
N PHE A 236 3.85 6.57 -3.93
CA PHE A 236 4.61 7.70 -4.47
C PHE A 236 4.56 8.96 -3.57
N ASP A 237 3.37 9.29 -3.07
CA ASP A 237 3.14 10.43 -2.18
C ASP A 237 3.85 10.30 -0.82
N ALA A 238 4.20 9.08 -0.42
CA ALA A 238 4.92 8.79 0.80
C ALA A 238 6.46 8.89 0.66
N VAL A 239 7.01 8.90 -0.56
CA VAL A 239 8.47 8.89 -0.79
C VAL A 239 9.14 10.10 -0.14
N ILE A 240 8.69 11.31 -0.42
CA ILE A 240 9.26 12.55 0.16
C ILE A 240 9.10 12.54 1.69
N THR A 241 7.91 12.14 2.18
CA THR A 241 7.66 12.06 3.63
C THR A 241 8.59 11.08 4.32
N SER A 242 8.90 9.95 3.68
CA SER A 242 9.83 8.96 4.24
C SER A 242 11.24 9.48 4.44
N VAL A 243 11.71 10.34 3.52
CA VAL A 243 13.01 10.99 3.61
C VAL A 243 13.00 12.07 4.69
N GLN A 244 11.92 12.89 4.75
CA GLN A 244 11.78 13.92 5.79
C GLN A 244 11.76 13.34 7.21
N THR A 245 11.15 12.16 7.38
CA THR A 245 11.03 11.48 8.68
C THR A 245 12.21 10.55 9.00
N GLY A 246 13.22 10.45 8.11
CA GLY A 246 14.40 9.61 8.31
C GLY A 246 14.15 8.10 8.15
N LYS A 247 13.01 7.70 7.57
CA LYS A 247 12.73 6.29 7.20
C LYS A 247 13.58 5.83 6.03
N ALA A 248 13.88 6.74 5.10
CA ALA A 248 14.86 6.58 4.06
C ALA A 248 15.88 7.72 4.13
N ASP A 249 17.09 7.48 3.66
CA ASP A 249 18.15 8.48 3.64
C ASP A 249 18.01 9.37 2.39
N ALA A 250 17.49 8.80 1.29
CA ALA A 250 17.21 9.49 0.03
C ALA A 250 15.95 8.89 -0.64
N GLY A 251 15.36 9.61 -1.59
CA GLY A 251 14.23 9.13 -2.39
C GLY A 251 14.56 9.20 -3.89
N ILE A 252 14.31 8.11 -4.59
CA ILE A 252 14.45 7.99 -6.04
C ILE A 252 13.23 7.24 -6.60
N ALA A 253 12.40 7.94 -7.37
CA ALA A 253 11.11 7.45 -7.84
C ALA A 253 10.58 8.29 -9.01
N GLY A 254 11.40 8.52 -10.04
CA GLY A 254 11.01 9.42 -11.12
C GLY A 254 10.63 10.82 -10.63
N ILE A 255 11.27 11.32 -9.57
CA ILE A 255 10.82 12.55 -8.91
C ILE A 255 11.30 13.77 -9.66
N THR A 256 10.34 14.55 -10.17
CA THR A 256 10.62 15.85 -10.79
C THR A 256 10.92 16.92 -9.76
N VAL A 257 11.89 17.76 -10.08
CA VAL A 257 12.26 18.93 -9.29
C VAL A 257 11.25 20.05 -9.49
N THR A 258 10.47 20.40 -8.46
CA THR A 258 9.54 21.53 -8.49
C THR A 258 9.84 22.57 -7.40
N PRO A 259 9.47 23.87 -7.59
CA PRO A 259 9.66 24.88 -6.56
C PRO A 259 8.96 24.58 -5.25
N GLU A 260 7.77 23.95 -5.31
CA GLU A 260 6.96 23.55 -4.16
C GLU A 260 7.67 22.48 -3.35
N ARG A 261 8.20 21.44 -4.02
CA ARG A 261 8.94 20.36 -3.38
C ARG A 261 10.25 20.87 -2.76
N LYS A 262 10.96 21.79 -3.46
CA LYS A 262 12.20 22.41 -2.93
C LYS A 262 12.00 23.16 -1.61
N LYS A 263 10.79 23.58 -1.27
CA LYS A 263 10.50 24.20 0.04
C LYS A 263 10.68 23.20 1.18
N ASN A 264 10.40 21.93 0.92
CA ASN A 264 10.27 20.87 1.94
C ASN A 264 11.41 19.85 1.91
N ILE A 265 12.13 19.70 0.80
CA ILE A 265 13.16 18.69 0.58
C ILE A 265 14.30 19.30 -0.28
N ASN A 266 15.51 18.79 -0.15
CA ASN A 266 16.62 19.11 -1.06
C ASN A 266 16.64 18.12 -2.22
N PHE A 267 17.12 18.55 -3.38
CA PHE A 267 17.31 17.72 -4.56
C PHE A 267 18.77 17.71 -4.98
N THR A 268 19.21 16.58 -5.48
CA THR A 268 20.49 16.43 -6.18
C THR A 268 20.42 17.10 -7.56
N ASP A 269 21.53 17.09 -8.29
CA ASP A 269 21.51 17.30 -9.73
C ASP A 269 20.65 16.23 -10.41
N SER A 270 20.01 16.57 -11.55
CA SER A 270 19.18 15.61 -12.27
C SER A 270 20.03 14.48 -12.81
N TYR A 271 19.56 13.24 -12.75
CA TYR A 271 20.24 12.10 -13.36
C TYR A 271 19.71 11.79 -14.77
N THR A 272 18.49 12.19 -15.08
CA THR A 272 17.88 12.04 -16.41
C THR A 272 16.79 13.09 -16.62
N ASP A 273 16.48 13.38 -17.89
CA ASP A 273 15.37 14.24 -18.29
C ASP A 273 14.31 13.39 -18.99
N VAL A 274 13.05 13.74 -18.81
CA VAL A 274 11.90 13.05 -19.40
C VAL A 274 10.97 14.04 -20.08
N ARG A 275 10.32 13.57 -21.15
CA ARG A 275 9.26 14.29 -21.84
C ARG A 275 7.91 13.84 -21.28
N GLN A 276 7.00 14.78 -21.11
CA GLN A 276 5.62 14.48 -20.77
C GLN A 276 4.76 14.48 -22.02
N VAL A 277 3.93 13.47 -22.14
CA VAL A 277 3.09 13.21 -23.31
C VAL A 277 1.64 13.03 -22.91
N VAL A 278 0.76 13.18 -23.87
CA VAL A 278 -0.68 12.95 -23.72
C VAL A 278 -1.02 11.60 -24.33
N ILE A 279 -1.65 10.73 -23.56
CA ILE A 279 -2.15 9.43 -24.01
C ILE A 279 -3.65 9.58 -24.24
N VAL A 280 -4.13 9.09 -25.37
CA VAL A 280 -5.54 9.08 -25.76
C VAL A 280 -5.98 7.66 -26.15
N ASN A 281 -7.28 7.43 -26.15
CA ASN A 281 -7.84 6.20 -26.73
C ASN A 281 -8.04 6.42 -28.23
N GLY A 282 -7.17 5.84 -29.07
CA GLY A 282 -7.19 5.99 -30.52
C GLY A 282 -8.36 5.32 -31.23
N GLY A 283 -9.18 4.53 -30.52
CA GLY A 283 -10.40 3.92 -31.03
C GLY A 283 -10.25 2.92 -32.18
N SER A 284 -9.03 2.73 -32.70
CA SER A 284 -8.81 1.99 -33.96
C SER A 284 -8.77 0.47 -33.83
N ILE A 285 -8.55 -0.06 -32.63
CA ILE A 285 -8.52 -1.51 -32.40
C ILE A 285 -9.19 -1.78 -31.06
N ALA A 286 -10.44 -2.27 -31.09
CA ALA A 286 -11.01 -2.87 -29.86
C ALA A 286 -10.04 -3.97 -29.39
N PRO A 287 -9.56 -3.95 -28.14
CA PRO A 287 -8.67 -4.99 -27.65
C PRO A 287 -9.35 -6.33 -27.90
N ALA A 288 -8.61 -7.24 -28.56
CA ALA A 288 -9.11 -8.59 -28.73
C ALA A 288 -9.53 -9.11 -27.34
N LYS A 289 -10.81 -9.48 -27.19
CA LYS A 289 -11.32 -10.00 -25.90
C LYS A 289 -10.49 -11.24 -25.56
N GLN A 290 -9.50 -11.08 -24.69
CA GLN A 290 -8.78 -12.19 -24.12
C GLN A 290 -9.78 -13.08 -23.37
N SER A 291 -9.66 -14.38 -23.53
CA SER A 291 -10.44 -15.31 -22.73
C SER A 291 -10.08 -15.16 -21.24
N LEU A 292 -11.01 -15.48 -20.35
CA LEU A 292 -10.72 -15.46 -18.89
C LEU A 292 -9.53 -16.35 -18.51
N ALA A 293 -9.30 -17.43 -19.27
CA ALA A 293 -8.14 -18.32 -19.08
C ALA A 293 -6.82 -17.63 -19.43
N GLU A 294 -6.77 -16.92 -20.55
CA GLU A 294 -5.58 -16.15 -20.98
C GLU A 294 -5.29 -15.00 -20.02
N GLN A 295 -6.33 -14.28 -19.55
CA GLN A 295 -6.17 -13.24 -18.53
C GLN A 295 -5.61 -13.81 -17.23
N PHE A 296 -6.14 -14.97 -16.79
CA PHE A 296 -5.65 -15.65 -15.59
C PHE A 296 -4.19 -16.08 -15.75
N GLU A 297 -3.83 -16.66 -16.89
CA GLU A 297 -2.45 -17.07 -17.20
C GLU A 297 -1.52 -15.87 -17.19
N THR A 298 -1.88 -14.78 -17.86
CA THR A 298 -1.11 -13.54 -17.90
C THR A 298 -0.93 -12.92 -16.52
N CYS A 299 -2.01 -12.87 -15.71
CA CYS A 299 -1.96 -12.21 -14.41
C CYS A 299 -1.21 -13.02 -13.36
N PHE A 300 -1.29 -14.36 -13.39
CA PHE A 300 -0.80 -15.15 -12.26
C PHE A 300 0.29 -16.15 -12.62
N VAL A 301 0.22 -16.80 -13.77
CA VAL A 301 1.15 -17.87 -14.13
C VAL A 301 2.40 -17.31 -14.78
N THR A 302 2.26 -16.39 -15.72
CA THR A 302 3.38 -15.73 -16.38
C THR A 302 4.26 -15.00 -15.36
N GLY A 303 5.56 -15.26 -15.36
CA GLY A 303 6.51 -14.67 -14.39
C GLY A 303 6.25 -15.09 -12.94
N ASN A 304 5.50 -16.18 -12.69
CA ASN A 304 5.17 -16.68 -11.35
C ASN A 304 4.53 -15.63 -10.42
N ARG A 305 3.74 -14.71 -10.97
CA ARG A 305 3.18 -13.55 -10.25
C ARG A 305 2.25 -13.95 -9.10
N TYR A 306 1.67 -15.16 -9.11
CA TYR A 306 0.91 -15.70 -7.98
C TYR A 306 1.70 -15.69 -6.65
N GLN A 307 3.04 -15.67 -6.70
CA GLN A 307 3.89 -15.59 -5.51
C GLN A 307 3.68 -14.29 -4.72
N TYR A 308 3.34 -13.18 -5.39
CA TYR A 308 3.00 -11.93 -4.70
C TYR A 308 1.76 -12.09 -3.82
N LEU A 309 0.74 -12.82 -4.32
CA LEU A 309 -0.46 -13.11 -3.53
C LEU A 309 -0.16 -14.08 -2.37
N LEU A 310 0.65 -15.11 -2.60
CA LEU A 310 1.02 -16.06 -1.54
C LEU A 310 1.82 -15.37 -0.43
N LYS A 311 2.82 -14.56 -0.78
CA LYS A 311 3.59 -13.76 0.17
C LYS A 311 2.70 -12.79 0.91
N GLY A 312 1.85 -12.07 0.19
CA GLY A 312 0.90 -11.13 0.76
C GLY A 312 -0.08 -11.80 1.71
N LEU A 313 -0.63 -12.95 1.34
CA LEU A 313 -1.51 -13.75 2.21
C LEU A 313 -0.78 -14.18 3.49
N GLY A 314 0.45 -14.66 3.37
CA GLY A 314 1.28 -15.02 4.53
C GLY A 314 1.44 -13.85 5.50
N ASN A 315 1.81 -12.68 5.01
CA ASN A 315 1.95 -11.47 5.83
C ASN A 315 0.62 -11.04 6.46
N THR A 316 -0.48 -11.03 5.70
CA THR A 316 -1.83 -10.75 6.21
C THR A 316 -2.19 -11.65 7.38
N LEU A 317 -1.94 -12.96 7.26
CA LEU A 317 -2.24 -13.92 8.32
C LEU A 317 -1.34 -13.75 9.54
N ILE A 318 -0.04 -13.50 9.35
CA ILE A 318 0.92 -13.23 10.43
C ILE A 318 0.51 -11.99 11.22
N ILE A 319 0.25 -10.88 10.52
CA ILE A 319 -0.16 -9.62 11.15
C ILE A 319 -1.46 -9.83 11.93
N THR A 320 -2.48 -10.44 11.30
CA THR A 320 -3.77 -10.72 11.94
C THR A 320 -3.60 -11.55 13.20
N PHE A 321 -2.79 -12.62 13.14
CA PHE A 321 -2.58 -13.51 14.28
C PHE A 321 -1.92 -12.80 15.47
N PHE A 322 -0.82 -12.08 15.24
CA PHE A 322 -0.13 -11.41 16.32
C PHE A 322 -0.87 -10.15 16.82
N ALA A 323 -1.53 -9.43 15.93
CA ALA A 323 -2.36 -8.27 16.31
C ALA A 323 -3.56 -8.69 17.16
N ILE A 324 -4.24 -9.82 16.85
CA ILE A 324 -5.35 -10.30 17.70
C ILE A 324 -4.85 -10.75 19.08
N LEU A 325 -3.69 -11.39 19.18
CA LEU A 325 -3.11 -11.75 20.48
C LEU A 325 -2.80 -10.51 21.31
N LEU A 326 -2.17 -9.50 20.71
CA LEU A 326 -1.88 -8.22 21.38
C LEU A 326 -3.17 -7.53 21.80
N SER A 327 -4.18 -7.50 20.93
CA SER A 327 -5.46 -6.84 21.22
C SER A 327 -6.27 -7.57 22.29
N LEU A 328 -6.21 -8.89 22.35
CA LEU A 328 -6.84 -9.67 23.42
C LEU A 328 -6.18 -9.37 24.77
N MET A 329 -4.86 -9.32 24.83
CA MET A 329 -4.12 -9.02 26.05
C MET A 329 -4.42 -7.61 26.55
N LEU A 330 -4.26 -6.59 25.72
CA LEU A 330 -4.47 -5.19 26.10
C LEU A 330 -5.96 -4.89 26.31
N GLY A 331 -6.82 -5.38 25.42
CA GLY A 331 -8.27 -5.17 25.51
C GLY A 331 -8.86 -5.78 26.78
N THR A 332 -8.40 -6.97 27.18
CA THR A 332 -8.82 -7.59 28.46
C THR A 332 -8.37 -6.75 29.65
N LEU A 333 -7.12 -6.27 29.65
CA LEU A 333 -6.61 -5.41 30.73
C LEU A 333 -7.45 -4.12 30.86
N ILE A 334 -7.70 -3.44 29.75
CA ILE A 334 -8.53 -2.22 29.70
C ILE A 334 -9.96 -2.51 30.16
N ALA A 335 -10.56 -3.60 29.71
CA ALA A 335 -11.91 -4.00 30.08
C ALA A 335 -12.04 -4.26 31.59
N ILE A 336 -11.05 -4.94 32.20
CA ILE A 336 -11.03 -5.20 33.65
C ILE A 336 -10.94 -3.89 34.44
N ILE A 337 -10.03 -2.98 34.06
CA ILE A 337 -9.88 -1.67 34.74
C ILE A 337 -11.20 -0.91 34.68
N ARG A 338 -11.83 -0.81 33.50
CA ARG A 338 -13.09 -0.08 33.32
C ARG A 338 -14.26 -0.75 34.00
N ALA A 339 -14.43 -2.06 33.88
CA ALA A 339 -15.50 -2.79 34.55
C ALA A 339 -15.38 -2.69 36.09
N THR A 340 -14.16 -2.67 36.64
CA THR A 340 -13.91 -2.49 38.06
C THR A 340 -14.28 -1.08 38.51
N HIS A 341 -13.92 -0.07 37.71
CA HIS A 341 -14.33 1.32 37.97
C HIS A 341 -15.87 1.48 37.95
N ASP A 342 -16.52 0.98 36.90
CA ASP A 342 -17.97 1.09 36.71
C ASP A 342 -18.76 0.45 37.87
N ARG A 343 -18.20 -0.58 38.53
CA ARG A 343 -18.84 -1.28 39.67
C ARG A 343 -18.50 -0.69 41.03
N ASN A 344 -17.25 -0.31 41.25
CA ASN A 344 -16.73 0.00 42.58
C ASN A 344 -16.20 1.43 42.72
N GLY A 345 -16.15 2.22 41.65
CA GLY A 345 -15.54 3.56 41.63
C GLY A 345 -14.01 3.57 41.77
N ASN A 346 -13.36 2.39 41.85
CA ASN A 346 -11.94 2.28 42.05
C ASN A 346 -11.15 2.59 40.78
N HIS A 347 -9.84 2.92 40.91
CA HIS A 347 -8.91 3.17 39.78
C HIS A 347 -9.32 4.32 38.86
N ARG A 348 -9.86 5.42 39.39
CA ARG A 348 -10.37 6.59 38.64
C ARG A 348 -9.34 7.11 37.62
N ASN A 349 -8.08 7.26 38.02
CA ASN A 349 -7.02 7.77 37.13
C ASN A 349 -6.70 6.80 35.97
N LEU A 350 -6.62 5.50 36.27
CA LEU A 350 -6.41 4.47 35.23
C LEU A 350 -7.62 4.39 34.28
N ASN A 351 -8.85 4.49 34.83
CA ASN A 351 -10.04 4.54 34.00
C ASN A 351 -10.05 5.77 33.07
N PHE A 352 -9.61 6.94 33.57
CA PHE A 352 -9.49 8.14 32.75
C PHE A 352 -8.50 7.93 31.60
N LEU A 353 -7.33 7.35 31.85
CA LEU A 353 -6.35 7.02 30.81
C LEU A 353 -6.92 6.02 29.79
N CYS A 354 -7.64 5.00 30.27
CA CYS A 354 -8.31 4.06 29.37
C CYS A 354 -9.36 4.76 28.50
N GLN A 355 -10.19 5.62 29.06
CA GLN A 355 -11.19 6.38 28.30
C GLN A 355 -10.54 7.31 27.28
N PHE A 356 -9.47 7.99 27.66
CA PHE A 356 -8.71 8.86 26.75
C PHE A 356 -8.16 8.08 25.55
N TYR A 357 -7.51 6.94 25.81
CA TYR A 357 -7.05 6.03 24.76
C TYR A 357 -8.19 5.58 23.83
N LEU A 358 -9.31 5.11 24.40
CA LEU A 358 -10.47 4.66 23.62
C LEU A 358 -11.07 5.77 22.77
N THR A 359 -11.13 6.99 23.30
CA THR A 359 -11.64 8.15 22.57
C THR A 359 -10.77 8.48 21.35
N ILE A 360 -9.45 8.46 21.51
CA ILE A 360 -8.52 8.73 20.41
C ILE A 360 -8.60 7.61 19.37
N ILE A 361 -8.43 6.36 19.80
CA ILE A 361 -8.32 5.23 18.86
C ILE A 361 -9.64 5.00 18.12
N ARG A 362 -10.77 5.10 18.78
CA ARG A 362 -12.08 4.92 18.11
C ARG A 362 -12.58 6.16 17.38
N GLY A 363 -12.00 7.32 17.67
CA GLY A 363 -12.35 8.59 17.05
C GLY A 363 -11.50 8.95 15.81
N THR A 364 -10.49 8.14 15.48
CA THR A 364 -9.61 8.39 14.34
C THR A 364 -9.57 7.19 13.39
N PRO A 365 -9.39 7.41 12.06
CA PRO A 365 -9.32 6.32 11.09
C PRO A 365 -8.11 5.39 11.31
N THR A 366 -8.30 4.09 11.17
CA THR A 366 -7.24 3.07 11.33
C THR A 366 -6.03 3.34 10.41
N MET A 367 -6.27 3.78 9.18
CA MET A 367 -5.21 4.14 8.23
C MET A 367 -4.33 5.29 8.76
N VAL A 368 -4.95 6.35 9.29
CA VAL A 368 -4.23 7.50 9.84
C VAL A 368 -3.37 7.06 11.05
N GLN A 369 -3.91 6.18 11.91
CA GLN A 369 -3.16 5.62 13.03
C GLN A 369 -1.94 4.83 12.56
N LEU A 370 -2.10 3.98 11.55
CA LEU A 370 -0.99 3.22 10.95
C LEU A 370 0.12 4.16 10.44
N LEU A 371 -0.25 5.21 9.71
CA LEU A 371 0.71 6.19 9.18
C LEU A 371 1.41 6.97 10.28
N ILE A 372 0.69 7.43 11.32
CA ILE A 372 1.29 8.11 12.47
C ILE A 372 2.26 7.17 13.21
N ILE A 373 1.87 5.93 13.45
CA ILE A 373 2.73 4.97 14.15
C ILE A 373 3.99 4.71 13.31
N TYR A 374 3.86 4.54 12.00
CA TYR A 374 4.99 4.25 11.13
C TYR A 374 5.91 5.46 10.91
N TYR A 375 5.35 6.64 10.55
CA TYR A 375 6.16 7.80 10.14
C TYR A 375 6.51 8.75 11.29
N VAL A 376 5.80 8.68 12.44
CA VAL A 376 6.06 9.57 13.57
C VAL A 376 6.62 8.81 14.76
N VAL A 377 5.91 7.78 15.24
CA VAL A 377 6.33 7.05 16.45
C VAL A 377 7.61 6.24 16.21
N PHE A 378 7.67 5.52 15.09
CA PHE A 378 8.83 4.73 14.70
C PHE A 378 9.72 5.43 13.66
N ALA A 379 9.67 6.77 13.53
CA ALA A 379 10.43 7.53 12.54
C ALA A 379 11.92 7.15 12.52
N SER A 380 12.59 7.27 13.65
CA SER A 380 14.03 7.04 13.80
C SER A 380 14.42 5.58 14.01
N ALA A 381 13.45 4.67 14.16
CA ALA A 381 13.70 3.27 14.44
C ALA A 381 13.66 2.43 13.15
N ASN A 382 14.74 1.70 12.88
CA ASN A 382 14.75 0.72 11.78
C ASN A 382 14.05 -0.57 12.25
N VAL A 383 12.71 -0.53 12.29
CA VAL A 383 11.85 -1.62 12.76
C VAL A 383 11.15 -2.24 11.55
N ASP A 384 11.05 -3.57 11.56
CA ASP A 384 10.34 -4.31 10.52
C ASP A 384 8.88 -3.81 10.39
N LYS A 385 8.42 -3.60 9.15
CA LYS A 385 7.07 -3.10 8.84
C LYS A 385 5.96 -4.02 9.37
N ILE A 386 6.19 -5.34 9.41
CA ILE A 386 5.25 -6.31 9.97
C ILE A 386 5.04 -6.05 11.47
N PHE A 387 6.12 -5.78 12.20
CA PHE A 387 6.03 -5.45 13.62
C PHE A 387 5.27 -4.14 13.86
N VAL A 388 5.53 -3.11 13.06
CA VAL A 388 4.79 -1.83 13.15
C VAL A 388 3.30 -2.04 12.86
N ALA A 389 2.96 -2.83 11.84
CA ALA A 389 1.58 -3.17 11.50
C ALA A 389 0.89 -3.95 12.64
N ILE A 390 1.57 -4.92 13.26
CA ILE A 390 1.07 -5.66 14.43
C ILE A 390 0.74 -4.71 15.58
N ILE A 391 1.62 -3.76 15.89
CA ILE A 391 1.38 -2.75 16.93
C ILE A 391 0.18 -1.87 16.57
N ALA A 392 0.14 -1.33 15.35
CA ALA A 392 -0.92 -0.42 14.93
C ALA A 392 -2.30 -1.07 14.96
N PHE A 393 -2.44 -2.23 14.31
CA PHE A 393 -3.71 -2.97 14.30
C PHE A 393 -4.05 -3.59 15.64
N GLY A 394 -3.05 -4.04 16.39
CA GLY A 394 -3.23 -4.58 17.74
C GLY A 394 -3.74 -3.52 18.72
N LEU A 395 -3.20 -2.31 18.68
CA LEU A 395 -3.71 -1.18 19.48
C LEU A 395 -5.11 -0.78 19.03
N ASN A 396 -5.36 -0.68 17.73
CA ASN A 396 -6.69 -0.35 17.22
C ASN A 396 -7.74 -1.37 17.70
N SER A 397 -7.53 -2.65 17.42
CA SER A 397 -8.45 -3.72 17.78
C SER A 397 -8.60 -3.90 19.30
N ALA A 398 -7.56 -3.61 20.11
CA ALA A 398 -7.65 -3.65 21.57
C ALA A 398 -8.72 -2.70 22.14
N ALA A 399 -8.92 -1.54 21.51
CA ALA A 399 -9.96 -0.61 21.91
C ALA A 399 -11.37 -1.20 21.70
N TYR A 400 -11.62 -1.86 20.57
CA TYR A 400 -12.90 -2.51 20.29
C TYR A 400 -13.11 -3.74 21.17
N ILE A 401 -12.10 -4.61 21.28
CA ILE A 401 -12.16 -5.81 22.14
C ILE A 401 -12.42 -5.45 23.59
N SER A 402 -11.82 -4.35 24.09
CA SER A 402 -12.05 -3.91 25.47
C SER A 402 -13.52 -3.58 25.75
N GLU A 403 -14.19 -2.92 24.80
CA GLU A 403 -15.61 -2.61 24.92
C GLU A 403 -16.48 -3.87 24.80
N VAL A 404 -16.13 -4.79 23.90
CA VAL A 404 -16.81 -6.07 23.76
C VAL A 404 -16.74 -6.87 25.05
N ILE A 405 -15.55 -6.99 25.66
CA ILE A 405 -15.36 -7.71 26.92
C ILE A 405 -16.09 -6.99 28.08
N ARG A 406 -15.96 -5.66 28.18
CA ARG A 406 -16.65 -4.87 29.20
C ARG A 406 -18.17 -5.05 29.10
N SER A 407 -18.72 -4.95 27.90
CA SER A 407 -20.15 -5.15 27.64
C SER A 407 -20.59 -6.56 28.04
N GLY A 408 -19.79 -7.59 27.73
CA GLY A 408 -20.06 -8.97 28.13
C GLY A 408 -20.06 -9.16 29.66
N ILE A 409 -19.13 -8.55 30.38
CA ILE A 409 -19.11 -8.58 31.86
C ILE A 409 -20.34 -7.88 32.41
N MET A 410 -20.73 -6.77 31.83
CA MET A 410 -21.90 -5.99 32.30
C MET A 410 -23.22 -6.62 31.87
N SER A 411 -23.26 -7.51 30.91
CA SER A 411 -24.47 -8.24 30.46
C SER A 411 -24.90 -9.37 31.42
N VAL A 412 -24.00 -9.79 32.33
CA VAL A 412 -24.34 -10.80 33.33
C VAL A 412 -25.22 -10.14 34.43
N ASP A 413 -26.33 -10.78 34.74
CA ASP A 413 -27.29 -10.29 35.71
C ASP A 413 -26.63 -9.98 37.05
N LYS A 414 -26.99 -8.83 37.66
CA LYS A 414 -26.41 -8.37 38.93
C LYS A 414 -26.70 -9.33 40.09
N GLY A 415 -27.83 -10.02 40.03
CA GLY A 415 -28.22 -11.05 41.01
C GLY A 415 -27.22 -12.20 41.10
N GLN A 416 -26.48 -12.50 40.00
CA GLN A 416 -25.40 -13.51 40.03
C GLN A 416 -24.25 -13.09 40.97
N MET A 417 -23.92 -11.81 40.99
CA MET A 417 -22.91 -11.26 41.90
C MET A 417 -23.43 -11.29 43.35
N GLU A 418 -24.67 -10.89 43.55
CA GLU A 418 -25.33 -10.87 44.88
C GLU A 418 -25.45 -12.28 45.46
N ALA A 419 -25.92 -13.25 44.65
CA ALA A 419 -26.01 -14.64 45.03
C ALA A 419 -24.65 -15.25 45.42
N GLY A 420 -23.62 -15.01 44.61
CA GLY A 420 -22.26 -15.48 44.91
C GLY A 420 -21.73 -14.88 46.24
N ARG A 421 -21.99 -13.59 46.48
CA ARG A 421 -21.61 -12.91 47.72
C ARG A 421 -22.40 -13.45 48.92
N SER A 422 -23.69 -13.74 48.76
CA SER A 422 -24.55 -14.33 49.80
C SER A 422 -24.11 -15.74 50.16
N LEU A 423 -23.54 -16.48 49.24
CA LEU A 423 -22.92 -17.79 49.47
C LEU A 423 -21.52 -17.73 50.13
N GLY A 424 -21.06 -16.53 50.52
CA GLY A 424 -19.79 -16.33 51.21
C GLY A 424 -18.57 -16.20 50.29
N LEU A 425 -18.74 -16.19 48.98
CA LEU A 425 -17.64 -15.98 48.07
C LEU A 425 -17.14 -14.51 48.12
N SER A 426 -15.85 -14.31 48.09
CA SER A 426 -15.28 -12.97 47.91
C SER A 426 -15.66 -12.40 46.54
N TYR A 427 -15.52 -11.08 46.35
CA TYR A 427 -15.76 -10.43 45.07
C TYR A 427 -14.95 -11.09 43.93
N SER A 428 -13.65 -11.31 44.17
CA SER A 428 -12.74 -11.94 43.17
C SER A 428 -13.15 -13.39 42.88
N GLN A 429 -13.59 -14.14 43.89
CA GLN A 429 -14.07 -15.51 43.69
C GLN A 429 -15.37 -15.52 42.90
N THR A 430 -16.35 -14.68 43.23
CA THR A 430 -17.61 -14.57 42.47
C THR A 430 -17.33 -14.13 41.04
N MET A 431 -16.44 -13.14 40.84
CA MET A 431 -16.05 -12.68 39.50
C MET A 431 -15.46 -13.82 38.68
N ARG A 432 -14.46 -14.55 39.23
CA ARG A 432 -13.71 -15.60 38.53
C ARG A 432 -14.53 -16.86 38.27
N LEU A 433 -15.32 -17.28 39.25
CA LEU A 433 -16.01 -18.58 39.21
C LEU A 433 -17.43 -18.49 38.62
N VAL A 434 -18.09 -17.31 38.70
CA VAL A 434 -19.49 -17.16 38.29
C VAL A 434 -19.64 -16.20 37.12
N ILE A 435 -19.10 -14.99 37.23
CA ILE A 435 -19.33 -13.91 36.24
C ILE A 435 -18.52 -14.12 34.96
N LEU A 436 -17.20 -14.31 35.08
CA LEU A 436 -16.32 -14.40 33.89
C LEU A 436 -16.65 -15.57 32.98
N PRO A 437 -16.98 -16.79 33.48
CA PRO A 437 -17.37 -17.89 32.60
C PRO A 437 -18.63 -17.60 31.77
N GLN A 438 -19.62 -16.91 32.38
CA GLN A 438 -20.84 -16.49 31.69
C GLN A 438 -20.54 -15.37 30.69
N ALA A 439 -19.81 -14.33 31.12
CA ALA A 439 -19.40 -13.22 30.29
C ALA A 439 -18.61 -13.71 29.04
N PHE A 440 -17.68 -14.66 29.21
CA PHE A 440 -16.87 -15.20 28.10
C PHE A 440 -17.75 -15.82 27.00
N LYS A 441 -18.79 -16.56 27.35
CA LYS A 441 -19.71 -17.14 26.39
C LYS A 441 -20.48 -16.06 25.60
N ASN A 442 -20.86 -14.96 26.28
CA ASN A 442 -21.60 -13.86 25.66
C ASN A 442 -20.69 -13.05 24.70
N VAL A 443 -19.40 -12.93 25.02
CA VAL A 443 -18.42 -12.15 24.29
C VAL A 443 -17.88 -12.88 23.05
N LEU A 444 -17.78 -14.19 23.10
CA LEU A 444 -17.09 -15.00 22.09
C LEU A 444 -17.54 -14.78 20.63
N PRO A 445 -18.86 -14.66 20.32
CA PRO A 445 -19.30 -14.37 18.96
C PRO A 445 -18.82 -13.01 18.47
N ALA A 446 -18.85 -11.98 19.36
CA ALA A 446 -18.39 -10.64 19.02
C ALA A 446 -16.86 -10.60 18.81
N MET A 447 -16.09 -11.32 19.66
CA MET A 447 -14.64 -11.47 19.47
C MET A 447 -14.29 -12.17 18.15
N GLY A 448 -15.09 -13.16 17.74
CA GLY A 448 -14.94 -13.81 16.44
C GLY A 448 -15.18 -12.84 15.28
N ASN A 449 -16.13 -11.94 15.42
CA ASN A 449 -16.37 -10.87 14.44
C ASN A 449 -15.22 -9.86 14.40
N GLU A 450 -14.64 -9.49 15.56
CA GLU A 450 -13.46 -8.61 15.63
C GLU A 450 -12.25 -9.22 14.91
N LEU A 451 -12.01 -10.53 15.07
CA LEU A 451 -10.96 -11.21 14.30
C LEU A 451 -11.16 -11.09 12.79
N ILE A 452 -12.41 -11.26 12.31
CA ILE A 452 -12.74 -11.13 10.89
C ILE A 452 -12.58 -9.68 10.42
N THR A 453 -12.96 -8.71 11.23
CA THR A 453 -12.78 -7.27 10.94
C THR A 453 -11.29 -6.92 10.86
N LEU A 454 -10.51 -7.35 11.85
CA LEU A 454 -9.06 -7.14 11.88
C LEU A 454 -8.37 -7.71 10.64
N LEU A 455 -8.72 -8.93 10.22
CA LEU A 455 -8.19 -9.54 8.99
C LEU A 455 -8.43 -8.66 7.76
N LYS A 456 -9.60 -8.04 7.65
CA LYS A 456 -9.91 -7.13 6.51
C LYS A 456 -9.18 -5.80 6.63
N GLU A 457 -9.05 -5.27 7.84
CA GLU A 457 -8.35 -4.01 8.09
C GLU A 457 -6.86 -4.08 7.78
N THR A 458 -6.21 -5.25 7.87
CA THR A 458 -4.81 -5.40 7.48
C THR A 458 -4.56 -5.09 6.00
N SER A 459 -5.60 -5.04 5.15
CA SER A 459 -5.52 -4.68 3.73
C SER A 459 -4.99 -3.26 3.46
N ILE A 460 -4.97 -2.39 4.48
CA ILE A 460 -4.39 -1.04 4.36
C ILE A 460 -2.87 -1.01 4.64
N SER A 461 -2.23 -2.13 4.98
CA SER A 461 -0.78 -2.19 5.25
C SER A 461 0.06 -1.79 4.03
N GLY A 462 -0.48 -1.90 2.83
CA GLY A 462 0.17 -1.47 1.59
C GLY A 462 0.61 0.00 1.61
N TYR A 463 -0.09 0.87 2.36
CA TYR A 463 0.24 2.29 2.46
C TYR A 463 1.60 2.58 3.14
N ILE A 464 2.09 1.67 3.96
CA ILE A 464 3.46 1.73 4.51
C ILE A 464 4.46 0.90 3.69
N GLY A 465 4.07 0.47 2.48
CA GLY A 465 4.88 -0.37 1.60
C GLY A 465 5.10 -1.79 2.12
N LEU A 466 4.16 -2.32 2.91
CA LEU A 466 4.15 -3.72 3.34
C LEU A 466 3.35 -4.55 2.33
N VAL A 467 3.95 -5.62 1.81
CA VAL A 467 3.26 -6.51 0.86
C VAL A 467 2.29 -7.40 1.63
N ASP A 468 1.05 -6.94 1.78
CA ASP A 468 -0.11 -7.72 2.19
C ASP A 468 -0.82 -8.33 0.97
N LEU A 469 -1.92 -9.03 1.16
CA LEU A 469 -2.66 -9.66 0.07
C LEU A 469 -3.17 -8.65 -0.97
N THR A 470 -3.59 -7.46 -0.54
CA THR A 470 -4.08 -6.39 -1.43
C THR A 470 -2.92 -5.77 -2.20
N LYS A 471 -1.80 -5.43 -1.52
CA LYS A 471 -0.60 -4.91 -2.20
C LYS A 471 0.00 -5.94 -3.17
N GLY A 472 -0.09 -7.24 -2.87
CA GLY A 472 0.28 -8.30 -3.82
C GLY A 472 -0.53 -8.24 -5.12
N SER A 473 -1.84 -7.97 -5.04
CA SER A 473 -2.69 -7.69 -6.20
C SER A 473 -2.27 -6.43 -6.93
N ASP A 474 -1.95 -5.37 -6.21
CA ASP A 474 -1.55 -4.09 -6.79
C ASP A 474 -0.24 -4.20 -7.59
N ILE A 475 0.72 -5.00 -7.11
CA ILE A 475 1.94 -5.32 -7.86
C ILE A 475 1.60 -6.02 -9.18
N ILE A 476 0.67 -6.99 -9.16
CA ILE A 476 0.23 -7.66 -10.38
C ILE A 476 -0.45 -6.67 -11.34
N ARG A 477 -1.31 -5.80 -10.82
CA ARG A 477 -1.99 -4.75 -11.60
C ARG A 477 -1.02 -3.77 -12.25
N SER A 478 0.04 -3.36 -11.55
CA SER A 478 1.05 -2.45 -12.10
C SER A 478 1.89 -3.09 -13.21
N ILE A 479 2.00 -4.43 -13.23
CA ILE A 479 2.72 -5.17 -14.27
C ILE A 479 1.81 -5.49 -15.46
N THR A 480 0.54 -5.83 -15.21
CA THR A 480 -0.38 -6.36 -16.25
C THR A 480 -1.37 -5.33 -16.76
N TYR A 481 -1.56 -4.23 -16.04
CA TYR A 481 -2.57 -3.19 -16.25
C TYR A 481 -4.01 -3.74 -16.31
N ASP A 482 -4.22 -4.97 -15.83
CA ASP A 482 -5.53 -5.59 -15.62
C ASP A 482 -5.91 -5.45 -14.16
N ALA A 483 -6.97 -4.70 -13.86
CA ALA A 483 -7.45 -4.55 -12.49
C ALA A 483 -8.51 -5.59 -12.12
N MET A 484 -9.31 -6.03 -13.10
CA MET A 484 -10.47 -6.89 -12.83
C MET A 484 -10.08 -8.26 -12.30
N MET A 485 -9.14 -8.91 -12.99
CA MET A 485 -8.72 -10.27 -12.65
C MET A 485 -7.99 -10.33 -11.29
N PRO A 486 -6.94 -9.51 -11.00
CA PRO A 486 -6.25 -9.56 -9.72
C PRO A 486 -7.13 -9.16 -8.52
N LEU A 487 -7.93 -8.09 -8.64
CA LEU A 487 -8.84 -7.67 -7.57
C LEU A 487 -9.95 -8.70 -7.34
N GLY A 488 -10.50 -9.28 -8.40
CA GLY A 488 -11.50 -10.33 -8.30
C GLY A 488 -10.98 -11.56 -7.55
N VAL A 489 -9.77 -12.02 -7.87
CA VAL A 489 -9.12 -13.15 -7.18
C VAL A 489 -8.87 -12.83 -5.71
N VAL A 490 -8.35 -11.64 -5.39
CA VAL A 490 -8.13 -11.22 -3.99
C VAL A 490 -9.45 -11.14 -3.22
N ALA A 491 -10.50 -10.60 -3.82
CA ALA A 491 -11.82 -10.57 -3.20
C ALA A 491 -12.34 -11.98 -2.89
N LEU A 492 -12.14 -12.94 -3.81
CA LEU A 492 -12.51 -14.34 -3.60
C LEU A 492 -11.68 -15.01 -2.49
N ILE A 493 -10.37 -14.72 -2.41
CA ILE A 493 -9.51 -15.23 -1.34
C ILE A 493 -9.98 -14.69 0.02
N TYR A 494 -10.20 -13.37 0.16
CA TYR A 494 -10.74 -12.79 1.40
C TYR A 494 -12.09 -13.40 1.75
N LEU A 495 -12.99 -13.54 0.77
CA LEU A 495 -14.30 -14.14 0.99
C LEU A 495 -14.19 -15.59 1.51
N ALA A 496 -13.33 -16.39 0.90
CA ALA A 496 -13.10 -17.78 1.32
C ALA A 496 -12.60 -17.87 2.77
N ILE A 497 -11.63 -17.02 3.14
CA ILE A 497 -11.08 -16.97 4.50
C ILE A 497 -12.15 -16.51 5.50
N VAL A 498 -12.88 -15.44 5.18
CA VAL A 498 -13.94 -14.88 6.05
C VAL A 498 -15.06 -15.92 6.26
N VAL A 499 -15.46 -16.63 5.21
CA VAL A 499 -16.46 -17.71 5.31
C VAL A 499 -15.95 -18.85 6.19
N ALA A 500 -14.69 -19.26 6.01
CA ALA A 500 -14.08 -20.31 6.83
C ALA A 500 -14.02 -19.92 8.32
N LEU A 501 -13.54 -18.70 8.61
CA LEU A 501 -13.51 -18.16 9.98
C LEU A 501 -14.91 -18.05 10.58
N SER A 502 -15.88 -17.51 9.83
CA SER A 502 -17.27 -17.38 10.28
C SER A 502 -17.90 -18.74 10.59
N MET A 503 -17.61 -19.78 9.79
CA MET A 503 -18.06 -21.15 10.09
C MET A 503 -17.41 -21.70 11.35
N GLY A 504 -16.11 -21.42 11.58
CA GLY A 504 -15.39 -21.79 12.79
C GLY A 504 -16.02 -21.16 14.04
N VAL A 505 -16.22 -19.85 14.02
CA VAL A 505 -16.85 -19.08 15.11
C VAL A 505 -18.25 -19.61 15.42
N ARG A 506 -19.09 -19.83 14.40
CA ARG A 506 -20.46 -20.38 14.59
C ARG A 506 -20.45 -21.80 15.17
N ARG A 507 -19.48 -22.66 14.78
CA ARG A 507 -19.36 -24.01 15.37
C ARG A 507 -18.97 -23.93 16.86
N LEU A 508 -18.02 -23.05 17.16
CA LEU A 508 -17.58 -22.82 18.55
C LEU A 508 -18.72 -22.29 19.42
N GLU A 509 -19.45 -21.30 18.93
CA GLU A 509 -20.64 -20.75 19.60
C GLU A 509 -21.69 -21.84 19.90
N LYS A 510 -22.01 -22.66 18.90
CA LYS A 510 -22.97 -23.77 19.08
C LYS A 510 -22.50 -24.78 20.13
N LYS A 511 -21.21 -25.11 20.16
CA LYS A 511 -20.64 -26.03 21.14
C LYS A 511 -20.77 -25.50 22.55
N LEU A 512 -20.50 -24.20 22.76
CA LEU A 512 -20.60 -23.58 24.08
C LEU A 512 -22.03 -23.41 24.59
N ARG A 513 -22.99 -23.07 23.69
CA ARG A 513 -24.41 -22.94 24.05
C ARG A 513 -25.10 -24.29 24.26
N LYS A 514 -24.58 -25.39 23.70
CA LYS A 514 -25.18 -26.71 23.89
C LYS A 514 -25.03 -27.22 25.34
N ASN A 515 -23.98 -26.79 26.02
CA ASN A 515 -23.74 -27.12 27.43
C ASN A 515 -24.62 -26.33 28.44
N GLU A 516 -25.48 -25.42 27.97
CA GLU A 516 -26.43 -24.68 28.84
C GLU A 516 -27.83 -25.31 28.84
N LYS A 517 -28.10 -26.26 27.97
CA LYS A 517 -29.41 -26.91 27.89
C LYS A 517 -29.43 -28.31 28.57
N GLN A 518 -28.34 -28.69 29.19
CA GLN A 518 -28.23 -29.80 30.16
C GLN A 518 -28.07 -29.25 31.58
#